data_1514b8e8733cde331d8552dcdaf420d6
#
_entry.id   1514b8e8733cde331d8552dcdaf420d6
#
_cell.length_a   1.000
_cell.length_b   1.000
_cell.length_c   1.000
_cell.angle_alpha   90.00
_cell.angle_beta   90.00
_cell.angle_gamma   90.00
#
_symmetry.space_group_name_H-M   'P 1'
#
loop_
_entity.id
_entity.type
_entity.pdbx_description
1 polymer ?
#
loop_
_entity_poly.entity_id
_entity_poly.type
_entity_poly.pdbx_seq_one_letter_code
_entity_poly.pdbx_strand_id
1 'polypeptide(L)'
;MSNVIIIGGGAAGMMAAITAARNNNKVTLIEKNEKLGKKLFITGKGRCNFTNAGDEEDIFNSIVTNKKFMCSSLRGFSNYDCMGFFDELGLKFKIERGNRVFPESDHSSDVIGALSRQMKKLGVNVLLNTQVVAVNEENGEFAGVVVKDASGQKEIKGDACVIATGGNSYSSTGSTGDGYRFAKSLGHSVTPILPALVPLNVREEWEELLMGLSLKNIEVTFYDGDKKVFTDFGEMLFTHFGVSGPVILSASSVITGIVKERPVRLSIDLKPAITDEQLDERILRDFSKEQNKAFKNSLDELLPKKLIPVIVMQSGIKPEKKVNEVTREERQRLVKLLKNFDMTVTSTRGFNEAIITQGGVNVKEINPSTMESKLVKNIYFAGEVIDVDAVTGGFNLQVAWSTAYAAASHIQ
;
A
#
# COMPACT_ATOMS: atom_id res chain seq x y z
N MET A 1 31.39 18.07 6.81
CA MET A 1 31.48 16.63 6.39
C MET A 1 31.19 15.79 7.62
N SER A 2 29.99 15.26 7.68
CA SER A 2 29.49 14.52 8.84
C SER A 2 29.52 13.00 8.59
N ASN A 3 29.67 12.22 9.67
CA ASN A 3 29.52 10.76 9.62
C ASN A 3 28.06 10.42 9.79
N VAL A 4 27.39 10.03 8.71
CA VAL A 4 25.95 9.77 8.69
C VAL A 4 25.70 8.27 8.73
N ILE A 5 24.87 7.85 9.67
CA ILE A 5 24.43 6.46 9.81
C ILE A 5 23.02 6.33 9.25
N ILE A 6 22.82 5.40 8.33
CA ILE A 6 21.51 5.07 7.77
C ILE A 6 21.12 3.67 8.25
N ILE A 7 19.98 3.55 8.93
CA ILE A 7 19.47 2.29 9.44
C ILE A 7 18.38 1.75 8.49
N GLY A 8 18.69 0.66 7.79
CA GLY A 8 17.81 -0.01 6.84
C GLY A 8 18.20 0.23 5.38
N GLY A 9 18.41 -0.86 4.65
CA GLY A 9 18.79 -0.87 3.23
C GLY A 9 17.60 -1.02 2.27
N GLY A 10 16.43 -0.49 2.65
CA GLY A 10 15.23 -0.42 1.81
C GLY A 10 15.24 0.79 0.86
N ALA A 11 14.09 1.09 0.27
CA ALA A 11 13.89 2.22 -0.63
C ALA A 11 14.37 3.54 0.00
N ALA A 12 13.78 3.92 1.14
CA ALA A 12 14.12 5.16 1.82
C ALA A 12 15.61 5.22 2.24
N GLY A 13 16.15 4.13 2.78
CA GLY A 13 17.55 4.13 3.24
C GLY A 13 18.55 4.25 2.10
N MET A 14 18.34 3.58 0.97
CA MET A 14 19.21 3.72 -0.20
C MET A 14 19.14 5.14 -0.80
N MET A 15 17.96 5.74 -0.87
CA MET A 15 17.79 7.13 -1.32
C MET A 15 18.50 8.10 -0.35
N ALA A 16 18.28 7.96 0.96
CA ALA A 16 18.95 8.79 1.96
C ALA A 16 20.48 8.67 1.89
N ALA A 17 20.99 7.45 1.71
CA ALA A 17 22.43 7.21 1.59
C ALA A 17 23.04 7.91 0.36
N ILE A 18 22.37 7.84 -0.79
CA ILE A 18 22.81 8.52 -2.01
C ILE A 18 22.78 10.03 -1.81
N THR A 19 21.68 10.56 -1.26
CA THR A 19 21.52 12.01 -1.07
C THR A 19 22.55 12.56 -0.08
N ALA A 20 22.75 11.92 1.07
CA ALA A 20 23.75 12.33 2.04
C ALA A 20 25.18 12.29 1.48
N ALA A 21 25.51 11.24 0.71
CA ALA A 21 26.82 11.12 0.06
C ALA A 21 27.04 12.16 -1.05
N ARG A 22 26.01 12.52 -1.82
CA ARG A 22 26.06 13.64 -2.78
C ARG A 22 26.33 14.98 -2.11
N ASN A 23 25.92 15.14 -0.85
CA ASN A 23 26.19 16.32 -0.01
C ASN A 23 27.57 16.24 0.70
N ASN A 24 28.48 15.41 0.20
CA ASN A 24 29.84 15.23 0.71
C ASN A 24 29.93 14.69 2.15
N ASN A 25 28.93 13.96 2.62
CA ASN A 25 28.97 13.29 3.90
C ASN A 25 29.57 11.88 3.78
N LYS A 26 30.21 11.41 4.85
CA LYS A 26 30.68 10.03 4.97
C LYS A 26 29.52 9.15 5.46
N VAL A 27 29.03 8.27 4.61
CA VAL A 27 27.81 7.51 4.87
C VAL A 27 28.10 6.06 5.17
N THR A 28 27.52 5.54 6.26
CA THR A 28 27.47 4.12 6.58
C THR A 28 26.00 3.67 6.60
N LEU A 29 25.62 2.80 5.66
CA LEU A 29 24.31 2.17 5.60
C LEU A 29 24.37 0.79 6.25
N ILE A 30 23.48 0.54 7.24
CA ILE A 30 23.43 -0.70 8.00
C ILE A 30 22.15 -1.46 7.66
N GLU A 31 22.30 -2.69 7.16
CA GLU A 31 21.19 -3.57 6.80
C GLU A 31 21.36 -4.93 7.50
N LYS A 32 20.29 -5.37 8.19
CA LYS A 32 20.30 -6.65 8.91
C LYS A 32 20.25 -7.89 8.01
N ASN A 33 19.74 -7.74 6.81
CA ASN A 33 19.65 -8.81 5.83
C ASN A 33 20.97 -8.97 5.04
N GLU A 34 21.04 -10.10 4.32
CA GLU A 34 22.15 -10.46 3.44
C GLU A 34 22.23 -9.63 2.14
N LYS A 35 21.19 -8.86 1.85
CA LYS A 35 21.08 -8.02 0.63
C LYS A 35 20.19 -6.81 0.83
N LEU A 36 20.41 -5.78 0.05
CA LEU A 36 19.61 -4.56 0.00
C LEU A 36 18.27 -4.79 -0.71
N GLY A 37 17.27 -3.96 -0.38
CA GLY A 37 16.04 -3.84 -1.15
C GLY A 37 15.12 -5.05 -1.11
N LYS A 38 15.16 -5.93 -0.10
CA LYS A 38 14.32 -7.15 -0.06
C LYS A 38 12.84 -6.85 -0.21
N LYS A 39 12.30 -5.83 0.48
CA LYS A 39 10.89 -5.44 0.32
C LYS A 39 10.66 -4.78 -1.05
N LEU A 40 11.58 -3.93 -1.51
CA LEU A 40 11.50 -3.30 -2.83
C LEU A 40 11.45 -4.35 -3.95
N PHE A 41 12.19 -5.45 -3.80
CA PHE A 41 12.24 -6.56 -4.77
C PHE A 41 10.88 -7.20 -5.03
N ILE A 42 10.01 -7.32 -4.02
CA ILE A 42 8.69 -7.96 -4.14
C ILE A 42 7.58 -6.97 -4.52
N THR A 43 7.84 -5.66 -4.51
CA THR A 43 6.83 -4.65 -4.82
C THR A 43 6.34 -4.77 -6.27
N GLY A 44 5.06 -4.43 -6.49
CA GLY A 44 4.45 -4.52 -7.82
C GLY A 44 4.52 -5.92 -8.43
N LYS A 45 4.47 -6.98 -7.62
CA LYS A 45 4.64 -8.39 -8.04
C LYS A 45 6.00 -8.64 -8.72
N GLY A 46 7.06 -8.04 -8.18
CA GLY A 46 8.42 -8.16 -8.69
C GLY A 46 8.79 -7.17 -9.81
N ARG A 47 7.85 -6.29 -10.21
CA ARG A 47 8.06 -5.29 -11.26
C ARG A 47 8.54 -3.94 -10.73
N CYS A 48 8.26 -3.62 -9.47
CA CYS A 48 8.50 -2.33 -8.81
C CYS A 48 7.80 -1.14 -9.48
N ASN A 49 6.56 -0.87 -9.08
CA ASN A 49 5.91 0.41 -9.38
C ASN A 49 6.54 1.50 -8.50
N PHE A 50 7.63 2.13 -8.99
CA PHE A 50 8.48 2.94 -8.12
C PHE A 50 7.98 4.38 -7.90
N THR A 51 7.07 4.89 -8.74
CA THR A 51 6.36 6.17 -8.54
C THR A 51 5.10 6.22 -9.40
N ASN A 52 4.45 7.38 -9.44
CA ASN A 52 3.28 7.66 -10.27
C ASN A 52 3.53 8.96 -11.06
N ALA A 53 3.18 8.98 -12.34
CA ALA A 53 3.35 10.12 -13.24
C ALA A 53 2.14 11.07 -13.26
N GLY A 54 1.22 10.94 -12.30
CA GLY A 54 0.11 11.88 -12.09
C GLY A 54 0.60 13.28 -11.70
N ASP A 55 -0.29 14.24 -11.68
CA ASP A 55 0.04 15.61 -11.26
C ASP A 55 0.23 15.71 -9.72
N GLU A 56 0.59 16.91 -9.24
CA GLU A 56 0.82 17.16 -7.81
C GLU A 56 -0.44 16.88 -6.97
N GLU A 57 -1.62 17.17 -7.51
CA GLU A 57 -2.89 16.94 -6.84
C GLU A 57 -3.20 15.44 -6.72
N ASP A 58 -2.96 14.68 -7.78
CA ASP A 58 -3.08 13.21 -7.78
C ASP A 58 -2.19 12.57 -6.71
N ILE A 59 -0.91 12.98 -6.66
CA ILE A 59 0.05 12.49 -5.66
C ILE A 59 -0.43 12.85 -4.25
N PHE A 60 -0.81 14.10 -4.04
CA PHE A 60 -1.24 14.57 -2.72
C PHE A 60 -2.52 13.89 -2.26
N ASN A 61 -3.50 13.71 -3.14
CA ASN A 61 -4.78 13.07 -2.83
C ASN A 61 -4.68 11.56 -2.63
N SER A 62 -3.61 10.93 -3.11
CA SER A 62 -3.34 9.51 -2.86
C SER A 62 -2.91 9.19 -1.42
N ILE A 63 -2.46 10.21 -0.65
CA ILE A 63 -2.05 10.04 0.73
C ILE A 63 -3.27 9.97 1.63
N VAL A 64 -3.40 8.89 2.38
CA VAL A 64 -4.53 8.61 3.28
C VAL A 64 -4.32 9.26 4.64
N THR A 65 -3.16 9.02 5.27
CA THR A 65 -2.85 9.48 6.62
C THR A 65 -1.85 10.62 6.61
N ASN A 66 -2.12 11.66 7.40
CA ASN A 66 -1.23 12.82 7.61
C ASN A 66 -0.78 13.55 6.32
N LYS A 67 -1.65 13.62 5.32
CA LYS A 67 -1.44 14.25 4.01
C LYS A 67 -0.69 15.60 4.08
N LYS A 68 -1.09 16.51 4.99
CA LYS A 68 -0.48 17.84 5.12
C LYS A 68 0.99 17.79 5.56
N PHE A 69 1.39 16.77 6.29
CA PHE A 69 2.78 16.59 6.70
C PHE A 69 3.71 16.41 5.49
N MET A 70 3.21 15.81 4.42
CA MET A 70 3.99 15.50 3.22
C MET A 70 4.21 16.68 2.26
N CYS A 71 3.54 17.82 2.45
CA CYS A 71 3.61 18.95 1.49
C CYS A 71 5.03 19.42 1.21
N SER A 72 5.87 19.57 2.25
CA SER A 72 7.25 20.07 2.07
C SER A 72 8.14 19.04 1.38
N SER A 73 8.09 17.79 1.81
CA SER A 73 8.94 16.73 1.26
C SER A 73 8.57 16.40 -0.19
N LEU A 74 7.28 16.41 -0.56
CA LEU A 74 6.84 16.21 -1.94
C LEU A 74 7.23 17.38 -2.86
N ARG A 75 7.23 18.62 -2.37
CA ARG A 75 7.73 19.76 -3.13
C ARG A 75 9.24 19.77 -3.26
N GLY A 76 9.97 19.29 -2.23
CA GLY A 76 11.42 19.17 -2.25
C GLY A 76 11.92 18.05 -3.15
N PHE A 77 11.14 16.99 -3.33
CA PHE A 77 11.42 15.87 -4.22
C PHE A 77 10.12 15.26 -4.73
N SER A 78 9.66 15.78 -5.85
CA SER A 78 8.40 15.37 -6.49
C SER A 78 8.52 14.01 -7.21
N ASN A 79 7.42 13.50 -7.71
CA ASN A 79 7.40 12.33 -8.59
C ASN A 79 8.15 12.57 -9.92
N TYR A 80 8.16 13.79 -10.42
CA TYR A 80 8.94 14.16 -11.61
C TYR A 80 10.44 14.16 -11.29
N ASP A 81 10.85 14.68 -10.11
CA ASP A 81 12.24 14.60 -9.63
C ASP A 81 12.66 13.14 -9.44
N CYS A 82 11.75 12.31 -8.94
CA CYS A 82 11.98 10.87 -8.79
C CYS A 82 12.24 10.21 -10.15
N MET A 83 11.41 10.48 -11.16
CA MET A 83 11.63 9.96 -12.52
C MET A 83 12.96 10.46 -13.10
N GLY A 84 13.25 11.76 -12.97
CA GLY A 84 14.53 12.34 -13.39
C GLY A 84 15.75 11.73 -12.69
N PHE A 85 15.63 11.48 -11.37
CA PHE A 85 16.68 10.83 -10.59
C PHE A 85 16.97 9.40 -11.10
N PHE A 86 15.96 8.60 -11.38
CA PHE A 86 16.16 7.25 -11.89
C PHE A 86 16.67 7.25 -13.35
N ASP A 87 16.25 8.22 -14.17
CA ASP A 87 16.80 8.41 -15.53
C ASP A 87 18.28 8.78 -15.48
N GLU A 88 18.70 9.70 -14.60
CA GLU A 88 20.10 10.03 -14.34
C GLU A 88 20.94 8.80 -13.94
N LEU A 89 20.33 7.85 -13.20
CA LEU A 89 20.98 6.58 -12.85
C LEU A 89 20.99 5.55 -14.00
N GLY A 90 20.45 5.91 -15.17
CA GLY A 90 20.38 5.06 -16.35
C GLY A 90 19.28 3.99 -16.28
N LEU A 91 18.27 4.17 -15.44
CA LEU A 91 17.11 3.29 -15.37
C LEU A 91 16.07 3.73 -16.40
N LYS A 92 15.92 2.97 -17.47
CA LYS A 92 14.81 3.17 -18.40
C LYS A 92 13.49 2.74 -17.76
N PHE A 93 12.42 3.49 -17.98
CA PHE A 93 11.11 3.22 -17.41
C PHE A 93 9.99 3.48 -18.41
N LYS A 94 8.80 2.97 -18.08
CA LYS A 94 7.56 3.14 -18.83
C LYS A 94 6.43 3.56 -17.90
N ILE A 95 5.45 4.28 -18.47
CA ILE A 95 4.23 4.68 -17.78
C ILE A 95 3.09 3.80 -18.29
N GLU A 96 2.38 3.17 -17.37
CA GLU A 96 1.22 2.31 -17.64
C GLU A 96 -0.09 2.97 -17.18
N ARG A 97 -1.22 2.32 -17.47
CA ARG A 97 -2.57 2.77 -17.09
C ARG A 97 -2.59 3.20 -15.60
N GLY A 98 -3.22 4.35 -15.32
CA GLY A 98 -3.26 4.94 -13.98
C GLY A 98 -1.95 5.63 -13.59
N ASN A 99 -1.20 6.10 -14.58
CA ASN A 99 0.06 6.83 -14.43
C ASN A 99 1.14 6.07 -13.63
N ARG A 100 1.05 4.74 -13.53
CA ARG A 100 2.00 3.91 -12.79
C ARG A 100 3.33 3.80 -13.54
N VAL A 101 4.43 4.07 -12.84
CA VAL A 101 5.77 4.07 -13.43
C VAL A 101 6.53 2.80 -13.03
N PHE A 102 6.94 2.03 -14.04
CA PHE A 102 7.69 0.78 -13.88
C PHE A 102 9.01 0.84 -14.64
N PRO A 103 10.07 0.11 -14.20
CA PRO A 103 11.23 -0.10 -15.06
C PRO A 103 10.78 -0.76 -16.37
N GLU A 104 11.41 -0.38 -17.49
CA GLU A 104 11.06 -0.90 -18.82
C GLU A 104 11.20 -2.44 -18.90
N SER A 105 12.17 -2.98 -18.18
CA SER A 105 12.44 -4.42 -18.04
C SER A 105 11.37 -5.21 -17.27
N ASP A 106 10.48 -4.54 -16.53
CA ASP A 106 9.57 -5.17 -15.57
C ASP A 106 10.26 -5.93 -14.42
N HIS A 107 11.52 -5.57 -14.10
CA HIS A 107 12.29 -6.20 -13.02
C HIS A 107 12.67 -5.20 -11.92
N SER A 108 12.19 -5.44 -10.71
CA SER A 108 12.55 -4.65 -9.51
C SER A 108 14.05 -4.68 -9.20
N SER A 109 14.77 -5.72 -9.64
CA SER A 109 16.23 -5.82 -9.52
C SER A 109 16.97 -4.68 -10.20
N ASP A 110 16.40 -4.09 -11.26
CA ASP A 110 17.06 -3.01 -11.99
C ASP A 110 17.00 -1.70 -11.21
N VAL A 111 15.88 -1.45 -10.53
CA VAL A 111 15.74 -0.32 -9.59
C VAL A 111 16.75 -0.45 -8.45
N ILE A 112 16.82 -1.63 -7.81
CA ILE A 112 17.77 -1.91 -6.72
C ILE A 112 19.21 -1.81 -7.23
N GLY A 113 19.47 -2.36 -8.42
CA GLY A 113 20.80 -2.32 -9.06
C GLY A 113 21.27 -0.89 -9.37
N ALA A 114 20.38 -0.02 -9.86
CA ALA A 114 20.66 1.39 -10.11
C ALA A 114 21.09 2.12 -8.82
N LEU A 115 20.29 1.97 -7.76
CA LEU A 115 20.60 2.54 -6.44
C LEU A 115 21.90 2.00 -5.87
N SER A 116 22.12 0.69 -5.92
CA SER A 116 23.34 0.05 -5.39
C SER A 116 24.61 0.48 -6.13
N ARG A 117 24.55 0.59 -7.47
CA ARG A 117 25.69 1.11 -8.27
C ARG A 117 26.01 2.54 -7.89
N GLN A 118 24.99 3.38 -7.70
CA GLN A 118 25.20 4.79 -7.33
C GLN A 118 25.80 4.92 -5.93
N MET A 119 25.32 4.17 -4.94
CA MET A 119 25.92 4.14 -3.60
C MET A 119 27.39 3.74 -3.65
N LYS A 120 27.72 2.69 -4.42
CA LYS A 120 29.12 2.26 -4.61
C LYS A 120 29.97 3.35 -5.25
N LYS A 121 29.47 4.04 -6.29
CA LYS A 121 30.16 5.15 -6.98
C LYS A 121 30.45 6.31 -6.02
N LEU A 122 29.54 6.57 -5.08
CA LEU A 122 29.67 7.64 -4.08
C LEU A 122 30.46 7.22 -2.82
N GLY A 123 30.94 5.98 -2.76
CA GLY A 123 31.76 5.51 -1.63
C GLY A 123 30.97 5.24 -0.35
N VAL A 124 29.65 4.98 -0.45
CA VAL A 124 28.83 4.58 0.70
C VAL A 124 29.33 3.26 1.27
N ASN A 125 29.64 3.24 2.59
CA ASN A 125 29.98 2.02 3.31
C ASN A 125 28.70 1.24 3.64
N VAL A 126 28.55 0.03 3.09
CA VAL A 126 27.35 -0.81 3.30
C VAL A 126 27.71 -2.00 4.19
N LEU A 127 27.04 -2.10 5.35
CA LEU A 127 27.18 -3.19 6.31
C LEU A 127 25.95 -4.10 6.22
N LEU A 128 26.08 -5.22 5.53
CA LEU A 128 25.05 -6.27 5.44
C LEU A 128 25.18 -7.25 6.62
N ASN A 129 24.13 -8.06 6.86
CA ASN A 129 24.05 -9.00 7.98
C ASN A 129 24.40 -8.34 9.32
N THR A 130 24.10 -7.06 9.47
CA THR A 130 24.44 -6.23 10.62
C THR A 130 23.14 -5.62 11.17
N GLN A 131 22.73 -6.05 12.34
CA GLN A 131 21.51 -5.56 12.98
C GLN A 131 21.82 -4.41 13.94
N VAL A 132 21.14 -3.27 13.78
CA VAL A 132 21.11 -2.24 14.81
C VAL A 132 20.23 -2.72 15.96
N VAL A 133 20.75 -2.71 17.17
CA VAL A 133 20.04 -3.13 18.39
C VAL A 133 19.64 -1.97 19.28
N ALA A 134 20.38 -0.86 19.23
CA ALA A 134 20.05 0.38 19.94
C ALA A 134 20.52 1.60 19.15
N VAL A 135 19.84 2.72 19.39
CA VAL A 135 20.22 4.08 18.95
C VAL A 135 20.49 4.86 20.21
N ASN A 136 21.69 5.40 20.34
CA ASN A 136 22.15 6.12 21.53
C ASN A 136 22.01 7.64 21.31
N GLU A 137 21.58 8.34 22.34
CA GLU A 137 21.60 9.80 22.44
C GLU A 137 22.41 10.21 23.68
N GLU A 138 23.04 11.38 23.60
CA GLU A 138 23.72 12.02 24.69
C GLU A 138 23.32 13.52 24.72
N ASN A 139 22.82 13.98 25.85
CA ASN A 139 22.39 15.39 26.02
C ASN A 139 21.34 15.89 25.00
N GLY A 140 20.45 14.99 24.53
CA GLY A 140 19.41 15.31 23.55
C GLY A 140 19.89 15.37 22.10
N GLU A 141 21.07 14.83 21.80
CA GLU A 141 21.64 14.74 20.45
C GLU A 141 22.04 13.29 20.12
N PHE A 142 22.03 12.91 18.85
CA PHE A 142 22.49 11.60 18.42
C PHE A 142 23.96 11.37 18.74
N ALA A 143 24.32 10.22 19.33
CA ALA A 143 25.69 9.87 19.70
C ALA A 143 26.25 8.67 18.92
N GLY A 144 25.38 7.74 18.49
CA GLY A 144 25.81 6.54 17.79
C GLY A 144 24.76 5.43 17.80
N VAL A 145 25.14 4.27 17.27
CA VAL A 145 24.29 3.08 17.27
C VAL A 145 25.06 1.87 17.79
N VAL A 146 24.36 0.97 18.47
CA VAL A 146 24.90 -0.34 18.82
C VAL A 146 24.46 -1.33 17.75
N VAL A 147 25.42 -2.03 17.18
CA VAL A 147 25.16 -3.06 16.15
C VAL A 147 25.57 -4.44 16.63
N LYS A 148 24.93 -5.44 16.06
CA LYS A 148 25.24 -6.87 16.28
C LYS A 148 25.44 -7.55 14.93
N ASP A 149 26.58 -8.20 14.75
CA ASP A 149 26.91 -9.04 13.60
C ASP A 149 27.51 -10.39 14.07
N ALA A 150 28.07 -11.18 13.15
CA ALA A 150 28.67 -12.47 13.47
C ALA A 150 29.90 -12.37 14.42
N SER A 151 30.54 -11.20 14.50
CA SER A 151 31.69 -10.95 15.39
C SER A 151 31.27 -10.52 16.80
N GLY A 152 29.98 -10.27 17.03
CA GLY A 152 29.44 -9.82 18.30
C GLY A 152 28.80 -8.46 18.23
N GLN A 153 28.82 -7.75 19.36
CA GLN A 153 28.17 -6.44 19.51
C GLN A 153 29.24 -5.35 19.58
N LYS A 154 29.03 -4.24 18.86
CA LYS A 154 29.93 -3.09 18.86
C LYS A 154 29.17 -1.80 18.67
N GLU A 155 29.77 -0.71 19.11
CA GLU A 155 29.26 0.63 18.89
C GLU A 155 29.84 1.25 17.60
N ILE A 156 28.99 1.99 16.86
CA ILE A 156 29.40 2.83 15.73
C ILE A 156 28.96 4.25 16.04
N LYS A 157 29.93 5.15 16.19
CA LYS A 157 29.68 6.58 16.42
C LYS A 157 29.38 7.29 15.11
N GLY A 158 28.56 8.33 15.19
CA GLY A 158 28.20 9.17 14.05
C GLY A 158 27.67 10.52 14.49
N ASP A 159 27.58 11.45 13.55
CA ASP A 159 27.14 12.81 13.79
C ASP A 159 25.63 12.97 13.52
N ALA A 160 25.06 12.14 12.65
CA ALA A 160 23.63 12.10 12.33
C ALA A 160 23.15 10.68 12.00
N CYS A 161 21.84 10.43 12.20
CA CYS A 161 21.22 9.14 11.94
C CYS A 161 19.91 9.29 11.18
N VAL A 162 19.72 8.50 10.11
CA VAL A 162 18.42 8.35 9.44
C VAL A 162 17.84 6.98 9.75
N ILE A 163 16.69 6.93 10.41
CA ILE A 163 15.94 5.71 10.70
C ILE A 163 15.00 5.44 9.51
N ALA A 164 15.36 4.47 8.67
CA ALA A 164 14.67 4.10 7.42
C ALA A 164 14.32 2.59 7.39
N THR A 165 13.89 2.07 8.54
CA THR A 165 13.70 0.63 8.78
C THR A 165 12.45 0.02 8.17
N GLY A 166 11.58 0.84 7.54
CA GLY A 166 10.27 0.42 7.08
C GLY A 166 9.26 0.20 8.23
N GLY A 167 8.15 -0.43 7.91
CA GLY A 167 7.05 -0.71 8.83
C GLY A 167 7.09 -2.11 9.44
N ASN A 168 5.91 -2.78 9.45
CA ASN A 168 5.72 -4.13 10.02
C ASN A 168 5.13 -5.14 9.01
N SER A 169 4.91 -4.73 7.77
CA SER A 169 4.39 -5.58 6.70
C SER A 169 5.51 -6.35 6.00
N TYR A 170 5.23 -7.61 5.60
CA TYR A 170 6.21 -8.54 5.03
C TYR A 170 7.45 -8.71 5.92
N SER A 171 7.25 -9.15 7.16
CA SER A 171 8.32 -9.29 8.16
C SER A 171 9.52 -10.13 7.67
N SER A 172 9.30 -11.10 6.78
CA SER A 172 10.35 -11.89 6.13
C SER A 172 11.33 -11.06 5.29
N THR A 173 10.97 -9.83 4.92
CA THR A 173 11.86 -8.90 4.20
C THR A 173 12.71 -8.03 5.12
N GLY A 174 12.51 -8.13 6.43
CA GLY A 174 13.20 -7.33 7.43
C GLY A 174 12.39 -6.18 8.03
N SER A 175 11.17 -5.93 7.57
CA SER A 175 10.25 -4.94 8.16
C SER A 175 9.58 -5.53 9.41
N THR A 176 10.27 -5.47 10.55
CA THR A 176 9.87 -6.10 11.82
C THR A 176 9.52 -5.09 12.91
N GLY A 177 9.35 -3.81 12.55
CA GLY A 177 9.01 -2.74 13.48
C GLY A 177 10.17 -2.26 14.36
N ASP A 178 11.43 -2.56 14.01
CA ASP A 178 12.58 -2.13 14.79
C ASP A 178 12.64 -0.60 14.97
N GLY A 179 12.28 0.17 13.93
CA GLY A 179 12.26 1.62 13.98
C GLY A 179 11.28 2.18 15.00
N TYR A 180 10.16 1.51 15.23
CA TYR A 180 9.21 1.90 16.28
C TYR A 180 9.80 1.71 17.68
N ARG A 181 10.59 0.66 17.86
CA ARG A 181 11.31 0.42 19.12
C ARG A 181 12.37 1.48 19.35
N PHE A 182 13.14 1.84 18.32
CA PHE A 182 14.12 2.91 18.41
C PHE A 182 13.46 4.27 18.70
N ALA A 183 12.39 4.60 17.97
CA ALA A 183 11.65 5.83 18.19
C ALA A 183 11.14 5.95 19.63
N LYS A 184 10.56 4.86 20.18
CA LYS A 184 10.09 4.83 21.57
C LYS A 184 11.23 5.00 22.59
N SER A 185 12.40 4.39 22.35
CA SER A 185 13.56 4.58 23.25
C SER A 185 14.12 6.00 23.24
N LEU A 186 13.86 6.77 22.18
CA LEU A 186 14.20 8.18 22.01
C LEU A 186 13.08 9.13 22.47
N GLY A 187 12.03 8.61 23.12
CA GLY A 187 10.92 9.40 23.66
C GLY A 187 9.77 9.68 22.68
N HIS A 188 9.84 9.20 21.43
CA HIS A 188 8.77 9.39 20.45
C HIS A 188 7.55 8.52 20.75
N SER A 189 6.36 9.07 20.49
CA SER A 189 5.14 8.31 20.44
C SER A 189 4.99 7.60 19.08
N VAL A 190 4.39 6.42 19.12
CA VAL A 190 4.07 5.61 17.94
C VAL A 190 2.58 5.38 17.93
N THR A 191 1.92 5.77 16.85
CA THR A 191 0.48 5.55 16.62
C THR A 191 0.16 4.06 16.48
N PRO A 192 -1.11 3.64 16.62
CA PRO A 192 -1.49 2.24 16.45
C PRO A 192 -1.03 1.69 15.10
N ILE A 193 -0.30 0.58 15.14
CA ILE A 193 0.22 -0.09 13.95
C ILE A 193 -0.83 -1.07 13.42
N LEU A 194 -1.28 -0.86 12.19
CA LEU A 194 -2.32 -1.63 11.52
C LEU A 194 -1.86 -2.10 10.14
N PRO A 195 -2.32 -3.28 9.66
CA PRO A 195 -2.09 -3.69 8.28
C PRO A 195 -2.94 -2.84 7.34
N ALA A 196 -2.36 -2.35 6.23
CA ALA A 196 -3.07 -1.61 5.20
C ALA A 196 -2.70 -2.12 3.79
N LEU A 197 -3.52 -1.78 2.80
CA LEU A 197 -3.49 -2.39 1.47
C LEU A 197 -3.46 -3.92 1.59
N VAL A 198 -4.45 -4.46 2.30
CA VAL A 198 -4.53 -5.85 2.73
C VAL A 198 -5.84 -6.48 2.27
N PRO A 199 -5.86 -7.76 1.85
CA PRO A 199 -7.10 -8.47 1.56
C PRO A 199 -7.98 -8.61 2.80
N LEU A 200 -9.28 -8.82 2.57
CA LEU A 200 -10.31 -8.84 3.61
C LEU A 200 -10.97 -10.22 3.68
N ASN A 201 -11.18 -10.69 4.90
CA ASN A 201 -12.01 -11.87 5.16
C ASN A 201 -13.49 -11.47 5.19
N VAL A 202 -14.34 -12.32 4.65
CA VAL A 202 -15.80 -12.15 4.70
C VAL A 202 -16.46 -13.27 5.50
N ARG A 203 -17.73 -13.07 5.84
CA ARG A 203 -18.51 -14.04 6.63
C ARG A 203 -19.17 -15.10 5.77
N GLU A 204 -19.53 -14.73 4.56
CA GLU A 204 -20.32 -15.53 3.63
C GLU A 204 -19.49 -16.70 3.10
N GLU A 205 -20.00 -17.93 3.18
CA GLU A 205 -19.29 -19.14 2.72
C GLU A 205 -19.40 -19.37 1.20
N TRP A 206 -20.36 -18.72 0.54
CA TRP A 206 -20.55 -18.83 -0.91
C TRP A 206 -19.46 -18.10 -1.72
N GLU A 207 -18.65 -17.26 -1.10
CA GLU A 207 -17.52 -16.60 -1.78
C GLU A 207 -16.47 -17.63 -2.27
N GLU A 208 -16.36 -18.78 -1.62
CA GLU A 208 -15.47 -19.86 -2.08
C GLU A 208 -15.85 -20.35 -3.50
N LEU A 209 -17.14 -20.34 -3.83
CA LEU A 209 -17.63 -20.68 -5.17
C LEU A 209 -17.13 -19.68 -6.23
N LEU A 210 -16.80 -18.46 -5.79
CA LEU A 210 -16.33 -17.38 -6.64
C LEU A 210 -14.80 -17.25 -6.67
N MET A 211 -14.06 -18.07 -5.94
CA MET A 211 -12.60 -18.01 -5.86
C MET A 211 -11.95 -17.90 -7.25
N GLY A 212 -11.11 -16.86 -7.45
CA GLY A 212 -10.45 -16.57 -8.72
C GLY A 212 -11.29 -15.76 -9.71
N LEU A 213 -12.55 -15.43 -9.41
CA LEU A 213 -13.35 -14.52 -10.22
C LEU A 213 -12.90 -13.09 -9.97
N SER A 214 -12.46 -12.40 -11.03
CA SER A 214 -12.25 -10.96 -11.03
C SER A 214 -13.49 -10.26 -11.57
N LEU A 215 -14.01 -9.30 -10.81
CA LEU A 215 -15.04 -8.37 -11.27
C LEU A 215 -14.36 -7.08 -11.73
N LYS A 216 -14.78 -6.58 -12.90
CA LYS A 216 -14.27 -5.35 -13.51
C LYS A 216 -15.41 -4.36 -13.68
N ASN A 217 -15.08 -3.07 -13.65
CA ASN A 217 -16.04 -1.98 -13.83
C ASN A 217 -17.22 -2.10 -12.86
N ILE A 218 -16.92 -2.39 -11.60
CA ILE A 218 -17.89 -2.39 -10.50
C ILE A 218 -17.66 -1.17 -9.60
N GLU A 219 -18.66 -0.79 -8.84
CA GLU A 219 -18.52 0.14 -7.72
C GLU A 219 -18.64 -0.64 -6.41
N VAL A 220 -17.72 -0.39 -5.48
CA VAL A 220 -17.79 -0.94 -4.14
C VAL A 220 -18.05 0.17 -3.13
N THR A 221 -18.90 -0.09 -2.15
CA THR A 221 -19.16 0.82 -1.06
C THR A 221 -19.06 0.08 0.26
N PHE A 222 -18.29 0.63 1.20
CA PHE A 222 -18.18 0.11 2.57
C PHE A 222 -19.02 0.98 3.52
N TYR A 223 -19.73 0.31 4.43
CA TYR A 223 -20.60 0.96 5.41
C TYR A 223 -20.26 0.53 6.83
N ASP A 224 -20.08 1.51 7.71
CA ASP A 224 -20.04 1.34 9.17
C ASP A 224 -21.44 1.61 9.74
N GLY A 225 -22.22 0.54 10.00
CA GLY A 225 -23.67 0.67 10.18
C GLY A 225 -24.30 1.22 8.90
N ASP A 226 -24.99 2.35 9.02
CA ASP A 226 -25.61 3.05 7.88
C ASP A 226 -24.69 4.13 7.27
N LYS A 227 -23.55 4.42 7.91
CA LYS A 227 -22.64 5.45 7.45
C LYS A 227 -21.72 4.90 6.34
N LYS A 228 -21.79 5.53 5.16
CA LYS A 228 -20.84 5.30 4.07
C LYS A 228 -19.46 5.79 4.48
N VAL A 229 -18.46 4.90 4.49
CA VAL A 229 -17.08 5.21 4.91
C VAL A 229 -16.09 5.19 3.75
N PHE A 230 -16.40 4.43 2.68
CA PHE A 230 -15.55 4.39 1.47
C PHE A 230 -16.41 4.03 0.26
N THR A 231 -16.09 4.61 -0.89
CA THR A 231 -16.62 4.20 -2.21
C THR A 231 -15.54 4.38 -3.26
N ASP A 232 -15.44 3.40 -4.13
CA ASP A 232 -14.52 3.47 -5.27
C ASP A 232 -15.01 2.60 -6.42
N PHE A 233 -14.59 2.95 -7.64
CA PHE A 233 -14.91 2.24 -8.88
C PHE A 233 -13.67 1.54 -9.42
N GLY A 234 -13.78 0.26 -9.80
CA GLY A 234 -12.63 -0.44 -10.37
C GLY A 234 -12.80 -1.95 -10.44
N GLU A 235 -11.75 -2.65 -10.01
CA GLU A 235 -11.63 -4.12 -10.08
C GLU A 235 -11.47 -4.72 -8.70
N MET A 236 -12.14 -5.85 -8.45
CA MET A 236 -11.94 -6.70 -7.28
C MET A 236 -11.73 -8.16 -7.68
N LEU A 237 -11.22 -8.94 -6.75
CA LEU A 237 -10.95 -10.38 -6.90
C LEU A 237 -11.56 -11.14 -5.72
N PHE A 238 -12.31 -12.18 -5.99
CA PHE A 238 -12.70 -13.18 -5.00
C PHE A 238 -11.56 -14.17 -4.74
N THR A 239 -11.31 -14.47 -3.49
CA THR A 239 -10.31 -15.43 -3.02
C THR A 239 -11.00 -16.55 -2.22
N HIS A 240 -10.24 -17.52 -1.73
CA HIS A 240 -10.76 -18.60 -0.88
C HIS A 240 -11.05 -18.18 0.57
N PHE A 241 -10.86 -16.92 0.92
CA PHE A 241 -11.09 -16.39 2.28
C PHE A 241 -11.97 -15.12 2.26
N GLY A 242 -12.29 -14.61 1.09
CA GLY A 242 -13.03 -13.37 0.95
C GLY A 242 -12.62 -12.58 -0.29
N VAL A 243 -12.23 -11.33 -0.13
CA VAL A 243 -12.03 -10.39 -1.24
C VAL A 243 -10.68 -9.68 -1.22
N SER A 244 -10.19 -9.36 -2.42
CA SER A 244 -8.94 -8.65 -2.69
C SER A 244 -9.09 -7.81 -3.97
N GLY A 245 -7.99 -7.32 -4.51
CA GLY A 245 -7.97 -6.50 -5.73
C GLY A 245 -7.84 -5.02 -5.44
N PRO A 246 -7.59 -4.19 -6.45
CA PRO A 246 -7.20 -2.79 -6.27
C PRO A 246 -8.14 -1.98 -5.38
N VAL A 247 -9.46 -2.00 -5.65
CA VAL A 247 -10.43 -1.22 -4.86
C VAL A 247 -10.58 -1.73 -3.43
N ILE A 248 -10.46 -3.05 -3.20
CA ILE A 248 -10.53 -3.66 -1.87
C ILE A 248 -9.27 -3.31 -1.06
N LEU A 249 -8.09 -3.37 -1.67
CA LEU A 249 -6.85 -2.99 -1.02
C LEU A 249 -6.86 -1.51 -0.62
N SER A 250 -7.33 -0.61 -1.50
CA SER A 250 -7.48 0.81 -1.16
C SER A 250 -8.47 1.02 -0.02
N ALA A 251 -9.63 0.34 -0.06
CA ALA A 251 -10.63 0.40 1.01
C ALA A 251 -10.06 -0.03 2.36
N SER A 252 -9.19 -1.05 2.39
CA SER A 252 -8.62 -1.57 3.63
C SER A 252 -7.88 -0.50 4.44
N SER A 253 -7.20 0.46 3.79
CA SER A 253 -6.53 1.56 4.47
C SER A 253 -7.49 2.48 5.25
N VAL A 254 -8.76 2.52 4.85
CA VAL A 254 -9.80 3.31 5.55
C VAL A 254 -10.52 2.50 6.61
N ILE A 255 -10.81 1.22 6.32
CA ILE A 255 -11.70 0.42 7.16
C ILE A 255 -10.98 -0.45 8.20
N THR A 256 -9.67 -0.64 8.12
CA THR A 256 -8.92 -1.56 9.02
C THR A 256 -9.14 -1.24 10.49
N GLY A 257 -9.12 0.05 10.86
CA GLY A 257 -9.41 0.48 12.24
C GLY A 257 -10.83 0.13 12.67
N ILE A 258 -11.81 0.26 11.79
CA ILE A 258 -13.22 -0.03 12.07
C ILE A 258 -13.45 -1.54 12.18
N VAL A 259 -12.93 -2.30 11.21
CA VAL A 259 -13.13 -3.75 11.13
C VAL A 259 -12.49 -4.51 12.29
N LYS A 260 -11.47 -3.93 12.92
CA LYS A 260 -10.87 -4.46 14.15
C LYS A 260 -11.84 -4.47 15.32
N GLU A 261 -12.77 -3.52 15.36
CA GLU A 261 -13.74 -3.36 16.45
C GLU A 261 -15.08 -4.05 16.16
N ARG A 262 -15.53 -4.01 14.90
CA ARG A 262 -16.83 -4.57 14.47
C ARG A 262 -16.85 -4.87 12.97
N PRO A 263 -17.72 -5.82 12.53
CA PRO A 263 -17.90 -6.11 11.11
C PRO A 263 -18.38 -4.89 10.32
N VAL A 264 -17.97 -4.83 9.05
CA VAL A 264 -18.28 -3.75 8.11
C VAL A 264 -19.02 -4.33 6.91
N ARG A 265 -20.10 -3.70 6.45
CA ARG A 265 -20.84 -4.11 5.26
C ARG A 265 -20.11 -3.62 4.01
N LEU A 266 -19.83 -4.54 3.09
CA LEU A 266 -19.39 -4.27 1.72
C LEU A 266 -20.59 -4.45 0.80
N SER A 267 -20.94 -3.43 0.03
CA SER A 267 -21.95 -3.47 -1.02
C SER A 267 -21.30 -3.30 -2.39
N ILE A 268 -21.63 -4.17 -3.32
CA ILE A 268 -21.04 -4.18 -4.68
C ILE A 268 -22.16 -3.87 -5.68
N ASP A 269 -22.04 -2.76 -6.39
CA ASP A 269 -22.83 -2.51 -7.60
C ASP A 269 -22.16 -3.19 -8.79
N LEU A 270 -22.78 -4.25 -9.30
CA LEU A 270 -22.26 -5.02 -10.43
C LEU A 270 -22.49 -4.32 -11.78
N LYS A 271 -23.31 -3.27 -11.83
CA LYS A 271 -23.69 -2.54 -13.05
C LYS A 271 -23.77 -1.02 -12.83
N PRO A 272 -22.71 -0.36 -12.34
CA PRO A 272 -22.76 1.05 -11.92
C PRO A 272 -23.04 2.02 -13.08
N ALA A 273 -22.80 1.62 -14.32
CA ALA A 273 -23.00 2.47 -15.49
C ALA A 273 -24.48 2.68 -15.89
N ILE A 274 -25.43 1.94 -15.30
CA ILE A 274 -26.85 1.99 -15.62
C ILE A 274 -27.70 2.12 -14.35
N THR A 275 -28.87 2.80 -14.48
CA THR A 275 -29.83 2.93 -13.36
C THR A 275 -30.58 1.62 -13.09
N ASP A 276 -31.32 1.57 -12.00
CA ASP A 276 -32.17 0.44 -11.66
C ASP A 276 -33.22 0.18 -12.74
N GLU A 277 -33.84 1.24 -13.27
CA GLU A 277 -34.84 1.20 -14.34
C GLU A 277 -34.21 0.65 -15.64
N GLN A 278 -33.06 1.15 -16.03
CA GLN A 278 -32.34 0.68 -17.22
C GLN A 278 -31.90 -0.78 -17.09
N LEU A 279 -31.53 -1.21 -15.88
CA LEU A 279 -31.18 -2.60 -15.60
C LEU A 279 -32.43 -3.51 -15.69
N ASP A 280 -33.59 -3.06 -15.15
CA ASP A 280 -34.86 -3.78 -15.26
C ASP A 280 -35.29 -3.95 -16.72
N GLU A 281 -35.24 -2.89 -17.53
CA GLU A 281 -35.50 -2.93 -18.97
C GLU A 281 -34.58 -3.90 -19.72
N ARG A 282 -33.30 -3.91 -19.34
CA ARG A 282 -32.32 -4.84 -19.95
C ARG A 282 -32.68 -6.29 -19.60
N ILE A 283 -32.98 -6.60 -18.35
CA ILE A 283 -33.38 -7.94 -17.92
C ILE A 283 -34.65 -8.38 -18.67
N LEU A 284 -35.66 -7.51 -18.79
CA LEU A 284 -36.87 -7.80 -19.56
C LEU A 284 -36.56 -8.12 -21.03
N ARG A 285 -35.71 -7.32 -21.66
CA ARG A 285 -35.27 -7.53 -23.05
C ARG A 285 -34.53 -8.86 -23.21
N ASP A 286 -33.65 -9.20 -22.27
CA ASP A 286 -32.90 -10.45 -22.33
C ASP A 286 -33.81 -11.67 -22.09
N PHE A 287 -34.78 -11.59 -21.18
CA PHE A 287 -35.80 -12.62 -20.93
C PHE A 287 -36.76 -12.80 -22.14
N SER A 288 -37.10 -11.70 -22.84
CA SER A 288 -37.98 -11.77 -23.99
C SER A 288 -37.41 -12.56 -25.19
N LYS A 289 -36.08 -12.63 -25.31
CA LYS A 289 -35.39 -13.40 -26.34
C LYS A 289 -35.49 -14.91 -26.14
N GLU A 290 -35.61 -15.35 -24.90
CA GLU A 290 -35.50 -16.77 -24.50
C GLU A 290 -36.60 -17.18 -23.52
N GLN A 291 -37.87 -16.85 -23.80
CA GLN A 291 -39.03 -16.95 -22.92
C GLN A 291 -39.21 -18.29 -22.19
N ASN A 292 -38.80 -19.38 -22.79
CA ASN A 292 -38.93 -20.74 -22.23
C ASN A 292 -37.69 -21.24 -21.51
N LYS A 293 -36.62 -20.45 -21.44
CA LYS A 293 -35.37 -20.80 -20.78
C LYS A 293 -35.54 -20.78 -19.25
N ALA A 294 -34.94 -21.72 -18.55
CA ALA A 294 -34.92 -21.72 -17.11
C ALA A 294 -34.08 -20.54 -16.57
N PHE A 295 -34.53 -19.89 -15.52
CA PHE A 295 -33.89 -18.71 -14.92
C PHE A 295 -32.38 -18.90 -14.68
N LYS A 296 -31.97 -20.05 -14.13
CA LYS A 296 -30.55 -20.37 -13.89
C LYS A 296 -29.66 -20.29 -15.14
N ASN A 297 -30.23 -20.40 -16.33
CA ASN A 297 -29.52 -20.39 -17.60
C ASN A 297 -29.69 -19.10 -18.40
N SER A 298 -30.37 -18.08 -17.85
CA SER A 298 -30.78 -16.88 -18.58
C SER A 298 -29.93 -15.64 -18.29
N LEU A 299 -28.92 -15.75 -17.44
CA LEU A 299 -28.11 -14.62 -16.98
C LEU A 299 -26.73 -14.53 -17.67
N ASP A 300 -26.45 -15.38 -18.67
CA ASP A 300 -25.15 -15.46 -19.34
C ASP A 300 -24.69 -14.16 -20.01
N GLU A 301 -25.64 -13.39 -20.59
CA GLU A 301 -25.37 -12.09 -21.24
C GLU A 301 -25.20 -10.95 -20.21
N LEU A 302 -25.58 -11.19 -18.96
CA LEU A 302 -25.60 -10.18 -17.92
C LEU A 302 -24.43 -10.32 -16.92
N LEU A 303 -24.03 -11.57 -16.61
CA LEU A 303 -23.10 -11.88 -15.54
C LEU A 303 -22.00 -12.87 -15.98
N PRO A 304 -20.81 -12.80 -15.35
CA PRO A 304 -19.82 -13.84 -15.48
C PRO A 304 -20.39 -15.21 -15.06
N LYS A 305 -20.14 -16.26 -15.85
CA LYS A 305 -20.68 -17.61 -15.62
C LYS A 305 -20.53 -18.11 -14.17
N LYS A 306 -19.37 -17.82 -13.55
CA LYS A 306 -19.06 -18.23 -12.18
C LYS A 306 -19.94 -17.54 -11.12
N LEU A 307 -20.43 -16.33 -11.41
CA LEU A 307 -21.28 -15.54 -10.50
C LEU A 307 -22.76 -15.99 -10.56
N ILE A 308 -23.20 -16.53 -11.69
CA ILE A 308 -24.61 -16.88 -11.93
C ILE A 308 -25.20 -17.79 -10.85
N PRO A 309 -24.58 -18.92 -10.45
CA PRO A 309 -25.15 -19.78 -9.42
C PRO A 309 -25.39 -19.06 -8.08
N VAL A 310 -24.49 -18.18 -7.68
CA VAL A 310 -24.60 -17.41 -6.44
C VAL A 310 -25.75 -16.39 -6.54
N ILE A 311 -25.85 -15.67 -7.66
CA ILE A 311 -26.97 -14.72 -7.88
C ILE A 311 -28.31 -15.44 -7.94
N VAL A 312 -28.38 -16.60 -8.61
CA VAL A 312 -29.61 -17.43 -8.63
C VAL A 312 -30.01 -17.83 -7.22
N MET A 313 -29.08 -18.31 -6.40
CA MET A 313 -29.31 -18.68 -5.00
C MET A 313 -29.80 -17.48 -4.18
N GLN A 314 -29.18 -16.32 -4.30
CA GLN A 314 -29.48 -15.11 -3.51
C GLN A 314 -30.76 -14.39 -3.98
N SER A 315 -31.17 -14.56 -5.24
CA SER A 315 -32.34 -13.88 -5.81
C SER A 315 -33.68 -14.33 -5.22
N GLY A 316 -33.72 -15.54 -4.63
CA GLY A 316 -34.96 -16.18 -4.18
C GLY A 316 -35.88 -16.62 -5.33
N ILE A 317 -35.43 -16.56 -6.58
CA ILE A 317 -36.16 -17.07 -7.75
C ILE A 317 -35.83 -18.55 -7.93
N LYS A 318 -36.84 -19.40 -8.11
CA LYS A 318 -36.62 -20.82 -8.36
C LYS A 318 -35.74 -21.04 -9.59
N PRO A 319 -34.62 -21.80 -9.52
CA PRO A 319 -33.69 -21.99 -10.62
C PRO A 319 -34.31 -22.52 -11.93
N GLU A 320 -35.33 -23.40 -11.80
CA GLU A 320 -36.01 -24.04 -12.92
C GLU A 320 -37.19 -23.23 -13.47
N LYS A 321 -37.53 -22.09 -12.81
CA LYS A 321 -38.63 -21.23 -13.25
C LYS A 321 -38.32 -20.67 -14.64
N LYS A 322 -39.28 -20.74 -15.56
CA LYS A 322 -39.14 -20.13 -16.88
C LYS A 322 -39.09 -18.61 -16.77
N VAL A 323 -38.27 -17.94 -17.57
CA VAL A 323 -38.10 -16.49 -17.49
C VAL A 323 -39.37 -15.70 -17.80
N ASN A 324 -40.29 -16.23 -18.61
CA ASN A 324 -41.60 -15.63 -18.88
C ASN A 324 -42.56 -15.72 -17.69
N GLU A 325 -42.27 -16.54 -16.68
CA GLU A 325 -43.06 -16.68 -15.44
C GLU A 325 -42.46 -15.82 -14.30
N VAL A 326 -41.29 -15.19 -14.49
CA VAL A 326 -40.68 -14.32 -13.47
C VAL A 326 -41.49 -13.06 -13.31
N THR A 327 -42.00 -12.86 -12.07
CA THR A 327 -42.87 -11.72 -11.76
C THR A 327 -42.08 -10.39 -11.74
N ARG A 328 -42.83 -9.28 -11.78
CA ARG A 328 -42.23 -7.95 -11.65
C ARG A 328 -41.50 -7.79 -10.30
N GLU A 329 -42.08 -8.28 -9.21
CA GLU A 329 -41.46 -8.21 -7.87
C GLU A 329 -40.17 -9.04 -7.79
N GLU A 330 -40.16 -10.23 -8.37
CA GLU A 330 -38.94 -11.08 -8.47
C GLU A 330 -37.86 -10.38 -9.27
N ARG A 331 -38.21 -9.77 -10.39
CA ARG A 331 -37.27 -9.05 -11.23
C ARG A 331 -36.72 -7.79 -10.53
N GLN A 332 -37.56 -7.05 -9.81
CA GLN A 332 -37.13 -5.90 -9.02
C GLN A 332 -36.19 -6.33 -7.85
N ARG A 333 -36.43 -7.48 -7.22
CA ARG A 333 -35.47 -8.05 -6.26
C ARG A 333 -34.14 -8.41 -6.91
N LEU A 334 -34.16 -8.99 -8.10
CA LEU A 334 -32.95 -9.28 -8.86
C LEU A 334 -32.18 -8.00 -9.20
N VAL A 335 -32.85 -6.94 -9.65
CA VAL A 335 -32.22 -5.63 -9.90
C VAL A 335 -31.54 -5.11 -8.64
N LYS A 336 -32.26 -5.09 -7.50
CA LYS A 336 -31.71 -4.65 -6.21
C LYS A 336 -30.49 -5.48 -5.80
N LEU A 337 -30.54 -6.81 -5.99
CA LEU A 337 -29.40 -7.69 -5.70
C LEU A 337 -28.21 -7.38 -6.56
N LEU A 338 -28.39 -7.08 -7.84
CA LEU A 338 -27.30 -6.75 -8.76
C LEU A 338 -26.71 -5.36 -8.50
N LYS A 339 -27.48 -4.44 -7.97
CA LYS A 339 -27.07 -3.09 -7.58
C LYS A 339 -26.47 -3.04 -6.17
N ASN A 340 -26.83 -4.00 -5.30
CA ASN A 340 -26.38 -4.08 -3.92
C ASN A 340 -26.09 -5.56 -3.59
N PHE A 341 -25.01 -6.08 -4.15
CA PHE A 341 -24.53 -7.42 -3.83
C PHE A 341 -23.69 -7.35 -2.55
N ASP A 342 -24.34 -7.60 -1.42
CA ASP A 342 -23.81 -7.34 -0.09
C ASP A 342 -23.00 -8.51 0.47
N MET A 343 -21.92 -8.16 1.19
CA MET A 343 -21.05 -9.06 1.94
C MET A 343 -20.69 -8.43 3.30
N THR A 344 -20.33 -9.26 4.27
CA THR A 344 -19.93 -8.84 5.60
C THR A 344 -18.43 -9.06 5.81
N VAL A 345 -17.67 -7.99 5.83
CA VAL A 345 -16.24 -8.02 6.14
C VAL A 345 -16.04 -8.18 7.65
N THR A 346 -15.30 -9.20 8.06
CA THR A 346 -15.10 -9.58 9.48
C THR A 346 -13.71 -9.28 10.02
N SER A 347 -12.68 -9.29 9.17
CA SER A 347 -11.29 -9.00 9.55
C SER A 347 -10.42 -8.73 8.32
N THR A 348 -9.18 -8.29 8.56
CA THR A 348 -8.11 -8.23 7.55
C THR A 348 -7.25 -9.48 7.60
N ARG A 349 -6.47 -9.74 6.53
CA ARG A 349 -5.51 -10.86 6.45
C ARG A 349 -4.21 -10.64 7.25
N GLY A 350 -4.08 -9.49 7.92
CA GLY A 350 -2.93 -9.20 8.78
C GLY A 350 -1.65 -8.81 8.04
N PHE A 351 -0.57 -8.62 8.79
CA PHE A 351 0.69 -8.04 8.29
C PHE A 351 1.44 -8.90 7.27
N ASN A 352 1.23 -10.21 7.25
CA ASN A 352 1.92 -11.10 6.30
C ASN A 352 1.41 -10.95 4.86
N GLU A 353 0.19 -10.44 4.69
CA GLU A 353 -0.42 -10.20 3.38
C GLU A 353 -0.63 -8.70 3.11
N ALA A 354 -0.38 -7.84 4.11
CA ALA A 354 -0.46 -6.39 3.96
C ALA A 354 0.70 -5.86 3.10
N ILE A 355 0.39 -5.05 2.10
CA ILE A 355 1.42 -4.42 1.26
C ILE A 355 2.19 -3.38 2.06
N ILE A 356 1.50 -2.62 2.91
CA ILE A 356 2.06 -1.56 3.75
C ILE A 356 1.56 -1.67 5.20
N THR A 357 2.20 -0.89 6.05
CA THR A 357 1.81 -0.63 7.43
C THR A 357 1.18 0.76 7.51
N GLN A 358 0.02 0.87 8.15
CA GLN A 358 -0.58 2.13 8.58
C GLN A 358 -0.19 2.39 10.04
N GLY A 359 0.00 3.66 10.40
CA GLY A 359 0.57 4.05 11.68
C GLY A 359 2.10 4.11 11.63
N GLY A 360 2.71 4.67 12.65
CA GLY A 360 4.15 4.87 12.72
C GLY A 360 4.57 5.92 13.76
N VAL A 361 5.76 6.45 13.62
CA VAL A 361 6.27 7.54 14.45
C VAL A 361 5.40 8.78 14.22
N ASN A 362 4.92 9.36 15.32
CA ASN A 362 3.96 10.46 15.28
C ASN A 362 4.55 11.69 14.56
N VAL A 363 3.94 12.09 13.46
CA VAL A 363 4.40 13.21 12.63
C VAL A 363 4.46 14.57 13.37
N LYS A 364 3.71 14.73 14.45
CA LYS A 364 3.76 15.96 15.27
C LYS A 364 5.13 16.16 15.94
N GLU A 365 5.87 15.09 16.13
CA GLU A 365 7.20 15.06 16.76
C GLU A 365 8.34 15.06 15.74
N ILE A 366 8.01 15.18 14.45
CA ILE A 366 8.96 15.27 13.33
C ILE A 366 8.79 16.62 12.63
N ASN A 367 9.89 17.22 12.20
CA ASN A 367 9.86 18.42 11.37
C ASN A 367 9.45 18.05 9.94
N PRO A 368 8.35 18.58 9.38
CA PRO A 368 7.85 18.17 8.07
C PRO A 368 8.74 18.61 6.89
N SER A 369 9.65 19.55 7.09
CA SER A 369 10.55 20.03 6.03
C SER A 369 11.88 19.28 6.00
N THR A 370 12.40 18.91 7.17
CA THR A 370 13.71 18.28 7.32
C THR A 370 13.65 16.80 7.68
N MET A 371 12.46 16.28 8.05
CA MET A 371 12.29 14.94 8.61
C MET A 371 13.06 14.71 9.92
N GLU A 372 13.62 15.74 10.53
CA GLU A 372 14.35 15.66 11.79
C GLU A 372 13.40 15.49 12.98
N SER A 373 13.83 14.71 13.95
CA SER A 373 13.18 14.62 15.26
C SER A 373 13.14 15.98 15.95
N LYS A 374 12.00 16.32 16.55
CA LYS A 374 11.89 17.49 17.42
C LYS A 374 12.33 17.21 18.86
N LEU A 375 12.57 15.94 19.20
CA LEU A 375 12.90 15.48 20.55
C LEU A 375 14.41 15.27 20.73
N VAL A 376 15.08 14.72 19.71
CA VAL A 376 16.51 14.43 19.72
C VAL A 376 17.12 14.96 18.43
N LYS A 377 18.09 15.86 18.55
CA LYS A 377 18.78 16.46 17.40
C LYS A 377 19.57 15.44 16.60
N ASN A 378 19.73 15.69 15.29
CA ASN A 378 20.48 14.85 14.37
C ASN A 378 19.93 13.44 14.18
N ILE A 379 18.68 13.18 14.60
CA ILE A 379 17.93 11.98 14.28
C ILE A 379 16.83 12.34 13.27
N TYR A 380 16.79 11.59 12.18
CA TYR A 380 15.84 11.78 11.09
C TYR A 380 15.05 10.49 10.85
N PHE A 381 13.82 10.64 10.38
CA PHE A 381 12.96 9.50 10.01
C PHE A 381 12.63 9.55 8.52
N ALA A 382 12.63 8.39 7.84
CA ALA A 382 12.29 8.34 6.42
C ALA A 382 11.53 7.06 6.04
N GLY A 383 10.58 7.20 5.14
CA GLY A 383 9.75 6.11 4.61
C GLY A 383 8.69 5.63 5.59
N GLU A 384 8.31 4.38 5.46
CA GLU A 384 7.15 3.74 6.10
C GLU A 384 7.24 3.65 7.65
N VAL A 385 8.36 4.00 8.25
CA VAL A 385 8.49 4.13 9.72
C VAL A 385 7.70 5.33 10.26
N ILE A 386 7.45 6.34 9.43
CA ILE A 386 6.66 7.52 9.74
C ILE A 386 5.17 7.18 9.63
N ASP A 387 4.32 7.79 10.46
CA ASP A 387 2.85 7.66 10.37
C ASP A 387 2.30 8.37 9.12
N VAL A 388 2.63 7.84 7.95
CA VAL A 388 2.15 8.28 6.64
C VAL A 388 1.95 7.06 5.75
N ASP A 389 0.78 6.93 5.17
CA ASP A 389 0.45 5.90 4.20
C ASP A 389 -0.36 6.46 3.02
N ALA A 390 -0.28 5.77 1.89
CA ALA A 390 -0.96 6.14 0.66
C ALA A 390 -1.64 4.91 0.02
N VAL A 391 -2.58 5.14 -0.89
CA VAL A 391 -3.22 4.07 -1.67
C VAL A 391 -2.23 3.37 -2.60
N THR A 392 -2.70 2.32 -3.31
CA THR A 392 -1.90 1.63 -4.33
C THR A 392 -1.62 2.55 -5.52
N GLY A 393 -0.48 2.36 -6.21
CA GLY A 393 -0.20 3.16 -7.42
C GLY A 393 1.23 3.71 -7.55
N GLY A 394 2.16 3.33 -6.67
CA GLY A 394 3.53 3.85 -6.61
C GLY A 394 3.72 4.93 -5.54
N PHE A 395 2.64 5.37 -4.91
CA PHE A 395 2.62 6.51 -3.99
C PHE A 395 3.39 6.26 -2.69
N ASN A 396 3.31 5.05 -2.12
CA ASN A 396 4.07 4.71 -0.90
C ASN A 396 5.59 4.70 -1.13
N LEU A 397 6.05 4.33 -2.33
CA LEU A 397 7.45 4.47 -2.70
C LEU A 397 7.82 5.95 -2.93
N GLN A 398 6.91 6.75 -3.52
CA GLN A 398 7.13 8.21 -3.62
C GLN A 398 7.27 8.86 -2.24
N VAL A 399 6.43 8.49 -1.27
CA VAL A 399 6.58 8.92 0.14
C VAL A 399 7.96 8.56 0.68
N ALA A 400 8.42 7.33 0.42
CA ALA A 400 9.73 6.87 0.86
C ALA A 400 10.88 7.67 0.22
N TRP A 401 10.81 7.96 -1.08
CA TRP A 401 11.82 8.76 -1.78
C TRP A 401 11.85 10.20 -1.28
N SER A 402 10.68 10.88 -1.21
CA SER A 402 10.57 12.28 -0.82
C SER A 402 11.01 12.53 0.61
N THR A 403 10.61 11.66 1.55
CA THR A 403 11.01 11.80 2.96
C THR A 403 12.50 11.50 3.15
N ALA A 404 13.05 10.52 2.43
CA ALA A 404 14.47 10.19 2.49
C ALA A 404 15.35 11.30 1.91
N TYR A 405 14.91 11.88 0.79
CA TYR A 405 15.58 13.05 0.21
C TYR A 405 15.55 14.23 1.17
N ALA A 406 14.38 14.56 1.74
CA ALA A 406 14.25 15.65 2.69
C ALA A 406 15.15 15.45 3.93
N ALA A 407 15.15 14.24 4.52
CA ALA A 407 16.01 13.89 5.64
C ALA A 407 17.49 14.14 5.34
N ALA A 408 17.98 13.53 4.27
CA ALA A 408 19.41 13.53 3.96
C ALA A 408 19.92 14.86 3.40
N SER A 409 19.05 15.68 2.77
CA SER A 409 19.42 17.00 2.26
C SER A 409 19.66 18.04 3.36
N HIS A 410 19.13 17.82 4.57
CA HIS A 410 19.27 18.74 5.69
C HIS A 410 20.31 18.30 6.72
N ILE A 411 21.02 17.21 6.50
CA ILE A 411 22.17 16.83 7.33
C ILE A 411 23.38 17.71 6.94
N GLN A 412 23.87 18.44 7.92
CA GLN A 412 25.01 19.37 7.77
C GLN A 412 26.35 18.71 8.10
#